data_fdd04482e4c3ac44c045692cb7cc79ee
#
_entry.id   fdd04482e4c3ac44c045692cb7cc79ee
#
_cell.length_a   1.000
_cell.length_b   1.000
_cell.length_c   1.000
_cell.angle_alpha   90.00
_cell.angle_beta   90.00
_cell.angle_gamma   90.00
#
_symmetry.space_group_name_H-M   'P 1'
#
loop_
_entity.id
_entity.type
_entity.pdbx_description
1 polymer ?
#
loop_
_entity_poly.entity_id
_entity_poly.type
_entity_poly.pdbx_seq_one_letter_code
_entity_poly.pdbx_strand_id
1 'polypeptide(L)'
;MSEKGTSLARYVEHFGLEILNRGDTYDTDLIEVVNLNRPDLPILGLFDYFDARRIQVMGKAEVTYIMKMSETRRTKVFDDLFSYTIPALVLARNMECPPECLENARNHGRTLLRTTEKTADFVRRTMEYLSKELAPCITRHGVLLDIYGEGVMITGDSGVGKSEAAIELIMRGHRLVADDAVELRRISNQLIGTAPEVIR
;
A
#
# COMPACT_ATOMS: atom_id res chain seq x y z
N MET A 1 16.10 -11.24 5.23
CA MET A 1 15.27 -11.21 3.99
C MET A 1 14.16 -10.25 4.30
N SER A 2 14.12 -9.08 3.66
CA SER A 2 13.02 -8.13 3.82
C SER A 2 11.72 -8.83 3.39
N GLU A 3 10.70 -8.83 4.25
CA GLU A 3 9.36 -9.28 3.90
C GLU A 3 8.91 -8.49 2.67
N LYS A 4 8.48 -9.23 1.63
CA LYS A 4 8.10 -8.62 0.32
C LYS A 4 6.69 -8.01 0.38
N GLY A 5 6.36 -7.23 1.40
CA GLY A 5 5.03 -6.65 1.55
C GLY A 5 4.99 -5.53 2.58
N THR A 6 3.93 -4.74 2.56
CA THR A 6 3.59 -3.81 3.66
C THR A 6 2.44 -4.39 4.48
N SER A 7 2.47 -4.23 5.82
CA SER A 7 1.41 -4.80 6.65
C SER A 7 0.08 -4.09 6.40
N LEU A 8 -1.01 -4.87 6.41
CA LEU A 8 -2.36 -4.34 6.26
C LEU A 8 -2.69 -3.32 7.37
N ALA A 9 -2.25 -3.58 8.61
CA ALA A 9 -2.47 -2.67 9.73
C ALA A 9 -1.81 -1.29 9.51
N ARG A 10 -0.54 -1.26 9.06
CA ARG A 10 0.17 -0.02 8.72
C ARG A 10 -0.52 0.74 7.57
N TYR A 11 -1.00 0.01 6.57
CA TYR A 11 -1.77 0.58 5.46
C TYR A 11 -3.07 1.24 5.95
N VAL A 12 -3.84 0.55 6.81
CA VAL A 12 -5.10 1.06 7.37
C VAL A 12 -4.86 2.33 8.20
N GLU A 13 -3.81 2.34 9.02
CA GLU A 13 -3.41 3.51 9.83
C GLU A 13 -3.01 4.69 8.94
N HIS A 14 -2.16 4.44 7.92
CA HIS A 14 -1.67 5.48 7.00
C HIS A 14 -2.81 6.21 6.27
N PHE A 15 -3.84 5.48 5.85
CA PHE A 15 -4.99 6.06 5.14
C PHE A 15 -6.14 6.49 6.08
N GLY A 16 -6.05 6.22 7.37
CA GLY A 16 -7.12 6.50 8.35
C GLY A 16 -8.42 5.79 7.98
N LEU A 17 -8.34 4.52 7.55
CA LEU A 17 -9.51 3.76 7.14
C LEU A 17 -10.33 3.32 8.33
N GLU A 18 -11.65 3.42 8.21
CA GLU A 18 -12.57 2.86 9.18
C GLU A 18 -12.65 1.35 9.04
N ILE A 19 -12.49 0.63 10.14
CA ILE A 19 -12.58 -0.83 10.19
C ILE A 19 -14.03 -1.22 10.49
N LEU A 20 -14.74 -1.75 9.48
CA LEU A 20 -16.11 -2.29 9.64
C LEU A 20 -16.10 -3.73 10.14
N ASN A 21 -15.13 -4.51 9.69
CA ASN A 21 -14.82 -5.84 10.20
C ASN A 21 -13.31 -6.07 10.20
N ARG A 22 -12.77 -6.46 11.35
CA ARG A 22 -11.37 -6.87 11.47
C ARG A 22 -11.29 -8.36 11.17
N GLY A 23 -10.66 -8.72 10.06
CA GLY A 23 -10.46 -10.12 9.68
C GLY A 23 -9.52 -10.86 10.62
N ASP A 24 -9.55 -12.18 10.58
CA ASP A 24 -8.77 -13.05 11.48
C ASP A 24 -7.25 -12.85 11.28
N THR A 25 -6.84 -12.51 10.07
CA THR A 25 -5.43 -12.34 9.67
C THR A 25 -5.00 -10.87 9.57
N TYR A 26 -5.84 -9.92 10.01
CA TYR A 26 -5.59 -8.48 9.91
C TYR A 26 -4.19 -8.04 10.36
N ASP A 27 -3.67 -8.60 11.45
CA ASP A 27 -2.38 -8.21 12.02
C ASP A 27 -1.18 -8.86 11.32
N THR A 28 -1.43 -9.92 10.55
CA THR A 28 -0.39 -10.70 9.85
C THR A 28 -0.46 -10.57 8.34
N ASP A 29 -1.57 -10.06 7.80
CA ASP A 29 -1.73 -9.89 6.36
C ASP A 29 -0.74 -8.87 5.81
N LEU A 30 -0.13 -9.24 4.68
CA LEU A 30 0.75 -8.39 3.89
C LEU A 30 0.09 -8.02 2.57
N ILE A 31 0.26 -6.77 2.18
CA ILE A 31 -0.08 -6.29 0.84
C ILE A 31 1.18 -6.40 -0.01
N GLU A 32 1.16 -7.26 -1.01
CA GLU A 32 2.32 -7.58 -1.85
C GLU A 32 2.22 -7.04 -3.28
N VAL A 33 1.07 -6.47 -3.65
CA VAL A 33 0.77 -6.01 -5.02
C VAL A 33 0.34 -4.56 -5.00
N VAL A 34 0.89 -3.78 -5.92
CA VAL A 34 0.60 -2.34 -6.05
C VAL A 34 -0.82 -2.09 -6.55
N ASN A 35 -1.27 -2.91 -7.51
CA ASN A 35 -2.55 -2.70 -8.18
C ASN A 35 -3.71 -3.14 -7.29
N LEU A 36 -4.76 -2.31 -7.27
CA LEU A 36 -6.04 -2.65 -6.68
C LEU A 36 -6.96 -3.26 -7.73
N ASN A 37 -8.04 -3.90 -7.27
CA ASN A 37 -9.07 -4.43 -8.14
C ASN A 37 -10.42 -3.82 -7.80
N ARG A 38 -11.23 -3.58 -8.85
CA ARG A 38 -12.66 -3.31 -8.72
C ARG A 38 -13.38 -4.58 -9.14
N PRO A 39 -14.15 -5.22 -8.24
CA PRO A 39 -14.69 -6.55 -8.49
C PRO A 39 -15.94 -6.51 -9.40
N ASP A 40 -15.85 -5.83 -10.55
CA ASP A 40 -16.95 -5.67 -11.50
C ASP A 40 -17.39 -7.02 -12.07
N LEU A 41 -16.45 -7.86 -12.54
CA LEU A 41 -16.74 -9.21 -13.05
C LEU A 41 -17.08 -10.21 -11.94
N PRO A 42 -16.37 -10.23 -10.79
CA PRO A 42 -16.75 -11.03 -9.63
C PRO A 42 -18.20 -10.83 -9.16
N ILE A 43 -18.71 -9.60 -9.17
CA ILE A 43 -20.13 -9.30 -8.85
C ILE A 43 -21.09 -10.02 -9.80
N LEU A 44 -20.68 -10.32 -11.02
CA LEU A 44 -21.44 -11.10 -11.99
C LEU A 44 -21.23 -12.60 -11.86
N GLY A 45 -20.33 -13.05 -10.99
CA GLY A 45 -19.96 -14.44 -10.77
C GLY A 45 -18.82 -14.94 -11.67
N LEU A 46 -18.07 -14.03 -12.29
CA LEU A 46 -16.96 -14.34 -13.19
C LEU A 46 -15.63 -14.09 -12.47
N PHE A 47 -14.91 -15.14 -12.12
CA PHE A 47 -13.67 -15.10 -11.36
C PHE A 47 -12.43 -15.54 -12.16
N ASP A 48 -12.56 -15.82 -13.47
CA ASP A 48 -11.50 -16.40 -14.31
C ASP A 48 -10.17 -15.58 -14.26
N TYR A 49 -10.27 -14.27 -14.10
CA TYR A 49 -9.09 -13.35 -14.04
C TYR A 49 -9.02 -12.62 -12.69
N PHE A 50 -9.64 -13.14 -11.66
CA PHE A 50 -9.66 -12.52 -10.35
C PHE A 50 -8.32 -12.73 -9.63
N ASP A 51 -7.62 -11.64 -9.33
CA ASP A 51 -6.39 -11.68 -8.53
C ASP A 51 -6.72 -11.37 -7.05
N ALA A 52 -6.81 -12.43 -6.25
CA ALA A 52 -7.14 -12.34 -4.84
C ALA A 52 -6.07 -11.62 -3.99
N ARG A 53 -4.81 -11.49 -4.49
CA ARG A 53 -3.74 -10.77 -3.76
C ARG A 53 -3.97 -9.27 -3.71
N ARG A 54 -4.89 -8.74 -4.52
CA ARG A 54 -5.17 -7.30 -4.61
C ARG A 54 -6.19 -6.88 -3.58
N ILE A 55 -6.02 -5.67 -3.04
CA ILE A 55 -7.09 -5.00 -2.29
C ILE A 55 -8.26 -4.78 -3.24
N GLN A 56 -9.45 -5.17 -2.81
CA GLN A 56 -10.69 -4.97 -3.55
C GLN A 56 -11.30 -3.62 -3.16
N VAL A 57 -11.79 -2.84 -4.12
CA VAL A 57 -12.40 -1.53 -3.87
C VAL A 57 -13.76 -1.45 -4.55
N MET A 58 -14.81 -1.23 -3.77
CA MET A 58 -16.15 -0.96 -4.26
C MET A 58 -16.52 0.50 -4.07
N GLY A 59 -17.04 1.11 -5.10
CA GLY A 59 -17.57 2.46 -5.07
C GLY A 59 -19.08 2.50 -5.28
N LYS A 60 -19.58 3.67 -5.66
CA LYS A 60 -21.03 3.92 -5.84
C LYS A 60 -21.67 2.99 -6.88
N ALA A 61 -20.98 2.72 -7.99
CA ALA A 61 -21.53 1.93 -9.08
C ALA A 61 -21.78 0.47 -8.65
N GLU A 62 -20.75 -0.15 -8.06
CA GLU A 62 -20.80 -1.54 -7.62
C GLU A 62 -21.85 -1.73 -6.52
N VAL A 63 -21.80 -0.90 -5.48
CA VAL A 63 -22.76 -0.99 -4.36
C VAL A 63 -24.19 -0.75 -4.85
N THR A 64 -24.41 0.27 -5.70
CA THR A 64 -25.75 0.55 -6.24
C THR A 64 -26.26 -0.61 -7.10
N TYR A 65 -25.39 -1.26 -7.87
CA TYR A 65 -25.76 -2.41 -8.67
C TYR A 65 -26.14 -3.62 -7.80
N ILE A 66 -25.31 -3.91 -6.79
CA ILE A 66 -25.57 -5.00 -5.83
C ILE A 66 -26.91 -4.77 -5.10
N MET A 67 -27.19 -3.54 -4.66
CA MET A 67 -28.43 -3.23 -3.94
C MET A 67 -29.70 -3.38 -4.78
N LYS A 68 -29.61 -3.50 -6.11
CA LYS A 68 -30.74 -3.84 -6.99
C LYS A 68 -31.01 -5.34 -7.09
N MET A 69 -30.11 -6.18 -6.58
CA MET A 69 -30.28 -7.63 -6.58
C MET A 69 -31.21 -8.08 -5.44
N SER A 70 -31.74 -9.30 -5.55
CA SER A 70 -32.40 -9.95 -4.41
C SER A 70 -31.39 -10.23 -3.29
N GLU A 71 -31.88 -10.31 -2.06
CA GLU A 71 -31.08 -10.64 -0.88
C GLU A 71 -30.22 -11.90 -1.09
N THR A 72 -30.87 -12.99 -1.55
CA THR A 72 -30.20 -14.25 -1.86
C THR A 72 -29.02 -14.06 -2.83
N ARG A 73 -29.20 -13.21 -3.85
CA ARG A 73 -28.13 -12.96 -4.83
C ARG A 73 -27.02 -12.08 -4.25
N ARG A 74 -27.35 -11.08 -3.41
CA ARG A 74 -26.36 -10.28 -2.69
C ARG A 74 -25.52 -11.14 -1.77
N THR A 75 -26.16 -12.01 -0.98
CA THR A 75 -25.46 -12.95 -0.10
C THR A 75 -24.48 -13.82 -0.89
N LYS A 76 -24.93 -14.39 -2.02
CA LYS A 76 -24.06 -15.21 -2.86
C LYS A 76 -22.87 -14.42 -3.43
N VAL A 77 -23.07 -13.19 -3.88
CA VAL A 77 -21.97 -12.34 -4.41
C VAL A 77 -20.89 -12.13 -3.36
N PHE A 78 -21.28 -11.82 -2.13
CA PHE A 78 -20.31 -11.59 -1.05
C PHE A 78 -19.69 -12.89 -0.54
N ASP A 79 -20.46 -13.97 -0.47
CA ASP A 79 -19.95 -15.29 -0.13
C ASP A 79 -18.87 -15.75 -1.13
N ASP A 80 -19.18 -15.69 -2.42
CA ASP A 80 -18.23 -16.03 -3.49
C ASP A 80 -16.97 -15.14 -3.43
N LEU A 81 -17.10 -13.82 -3.20
CA LEU A 81 -15.98 -12.90 -3.12
C LEU A 81 -15.09 -13.16 -1.90
N PHE A 82 -15.68 -13.30 -0.72
CA PHE A 82 -14.93 -13.49 0.52
C PHE A 82 -14.42 -14.93 0.72
N SER A 83 -14.89 -15.90 -0.09
CA SER A 83 -14.28 -17.24 -0.12
C SER A 83 -12.82 -17.20 -0.56
N TYR A 84 -12.41 -16.18 -1.32
CA TYR A 84 -11.03 -15.94 -1.66
C TYR A 84 -10.27 -15.24 -0.52
N THR A 85 -8.96 -15.56 -0.40
CA THR A 85 -8.08 -14.90 0.58
C THR A 85 -7.64 -13.53 0.03
N ILE A 86 -8.53 -12.54 0.15
CA ILE A 86 -8.21 -11.15 -0.21
C ILE A 86 -7.66 -10.39 1.01
N PRO A 87 -6.70 -9.46 0.85
CA PRO A 87 -6.19 -8.66 1.96
C PRO A 87 -7.28 -7.82 2.63
N ALA A 88 -8.11 -7.16 1.84
CA ALA A 88 -9.25 -6.38 2.32
C ALA A 88 -10.23 -6.06 1.19
N LEU A 89 -11.49 -5.83 1.57
CA LEU A 89 -12.47 -5.09 0.76
C LEU A 89 -12.65 -3.69 1.35
N VAL A 90 -12.55 -2.65 0.51
CA VAL A 90 -12.72 -1.24 0.89
C VAL A 90 -13.95 -0.66 0.23
N LEU A 91 -14.89 -0.17 1.03
CA LEU A 91 -16.04 0.62 0.56
C LEU A 91 -15.64 2.10 0.48
N ALA A 92 -15.58 2.66 -0.72
CA ALA A 92 -15.24 4.07 -0.94
C ALA A 92 -16.46 4.99 -0.81
N ARG A 93 -16.22 6.32 -0.71
CA ARG A 93 -17.26 7.37 -0.65
C ARG A 93 -18.17 7.28 0.57
N ASN A 94 -17.69 6.75 1.67
CA ASN A 94 -18.51 6.53 2.87
C ASN A 94 -19.82 5.77 2.57
N MET A 95 -19.77 4.84 1.59
CA MET A 95 -20.95 4.06 1.25
C MET A 95 -21.41 3.22 2.44
N GLU A 96 -22.73 3.12 2.60
CA GLU A 96 -23.33 2.23 3.57
C GLU A 96 -22.98 0.78 3.22
N CYS A 97 -22.60 0.02 4.24
CA CYS A 97 -22.24 -1.37 4.08
C CYS A 97 -23.50 -2.22 3.97
N PRO A 98 -23.71 -2.98 2.88
CA PRO A 98 -24.82 -3.93 2.82
C PRO A 98 -24.71 -4.94 3.97
N PRO A 99 -25.81 -5.28 4.66
CA PRO A 99 -25.80 -6.26 5.75
C PRO A 99 -25.15 -7.59 5.35
N GLU A 100 -25.43 -8.07 4.15
CA GLU A 100 -24.90 -9.33 3.62
C GLU A 100 -23.36 -9.23 3.40
N CYS A 101 -22.84 -8.04 3.08
CA CYS A 101 -21.41 -7.80 2.97
C CYS A 101 -20.71 -7.97 4.32
N LEU A 102 -21.25 -7.34 5.36
CA LEU A 102 -20.69 -7.41 6.70
C LEU A 102 -20.77 -8.82 7.29
N GLU A 103 -21.90 -9.50 7.10
CA GLU A 103 -22.11 -10.88 7.57
C GLU A 103 -21.13 -11.86 6.90
N ASN A 104 -21.00 -11.80 5.57
CA ASN A 104 -20.07 -12.68 4.86
C ASN A 104 -18.59 -12.34 5.16
N ALA A 105 -18.24 -11.06 5.35
CA ALA A 105 -16.90 -10.69 5.80
C ALA A 105 -16.55 -11.35 7.14
N ARG A 106 -17.50 -11.37 8.09
CA ARG A 106 -17.34 -12.06 9.39
C ARG A 106 -17.23 -13.57 9.23
N ASN A 107 -18.13 -14.19 8.46
CA ASN A 107 -18.19 -15.64 8.28
C ASN A 107 -16.88 -16.19 7.66
N HIS A 108 -16.25 -15.42 6.77
CA HIS A 108 -15.00 -15.78 6.12
C HIS A 108 -13.74 -15.21 6.81
N GLY A 109 -13.88 -14.50 7.94
CA GLY A 109 -12.77 -13.88 8.65
C GLY A 109 -12.01 -12.85 7.80
N ARG A 110 -12.70 -12.11 6.91
CA ARG A 110 -12.06 -11.15 5.99
C ARG A 110 -12.15 -9.71 6.48
N THR A 111 -11.13 -8.94 6.20
CA THR A 111 -11.09 -7.51 6.55
C THR A 111 -11.98 -6.69 5.63
N LEU A 112 -12.88 -5.93 6.25
CA LEU A 112 -13.77 -4.98 5.57
C LEU A 112 -13.53 -3.58 6.09
N LEU A 113 -13.24 -2.66 5.19
CA LEU A 113 -12.82 -1.29 5.48
C LEU A 113 -13.74 -0.29 4.79
N ARG A 114 -13.72 0.96 5.25
CA ARG A 114 -14.43 2.07 4.63
C ARG A 114 -13.57 3.32 4.57
N THR A 115 -13.73 4.11 3.50
CA THR A 115 -13.12 5.42 3.34
C THR A 115 -14.13 6.45 2.85
N THR A 116 -13.96 7.71 3.26
CA THR A 116 -14.75 8.85 2.78
C THR A 116 -14.32 9.31 1.39
N GLU A 117 -13.14 8.91 0.95
CA GLU A 117 -12.55 9.35 -0.32
C GLU A 117 -13.34 8.85 -1.54
N LYS A 118 -13.26 9.61 -2.63
CA LYS A 118 -13.77 9.15 -3.92
C LYS A 118 -12.95 7.96 -4.43
N THR A 119 -13.61 6.99 -5.04
CA THR A 119 -12.97 5.74 -5.49
C THR A 119 -11.71 5.96 -6.32
N ALA A 120 -11.75 6.88 -7.28
CA ALA A 120 -10.61 7.14 -8.17
C ALA A 120 -9.43 7.77 -7.41
N ASP A 121 -9.70 8.72 -6.50
CA ASP A 121 -8.68 9.39 -5.70
C ASP A 121 -8.03 8.40 -4.72
N PHE A 122 -8.85 7.60 -4.05
CA PHE A 122 -8.39 6.55 -3.15
C PHE A 122 -7.50 5.52 -3.87
N VAL A 123 -7.96 5.01 -5.03
CA VAL A 123 -7.18 4.04 -5.83
C VAL A 123 -5.84 4.64 -6.24
N ARG A 124 -5.82 5.87 -6.77
CA ARG A 124 -4.59 6.55 -7.18
C ARG A 124 -3.62 6.71 -5.99
N ARG A 125 -4.09 7.24 -4.86
CA ARG A 125 -3.26 7.45 -3.66
C ARG A 125 -2.71 6.13 -3.10
N THR A 126 -3.54 5.10 -3.08
CA THR A 126 -3.10 3.76 -2.64
C THR A 126 -2.02 3.21 -3.56
N MET A 127 -2.19 3.30 -4.88
CA MET A 127 -1.17 2.83 -5.84
C MET A 127 0.14 3.62 -5.70
N GLU A 128 0.08 4.95 -5.49
CA GLU A 128 1.25 5.78 -5.24
C GLU A 128 1.98 5.36 -3.94
N TYR A 129 1.24 5.12 -2.87
CA TYR A 129 1.79 4.63 -1.60
C TYR A 129 2.43 3.25 -1.75
N LEU A 130 1.68 2.28 -2.30
CA LEU A 130 2.18 0.91 -2.46
C LEU A 130 3.36 0.83 -3.43
N SER A 131 3.41 1.69 -4.46
CA SER A 131 4.56 1.77 -5.36
C SER A 131 5.85 2.19 -4.64
N LYS A 132 5.74 2.99 -3.58
CA LYS A 132 6.88 3.38 -2.73
C LYS A 132 7.25 2.28 -1.74
N GLU A 133 6.24 1.75 -1.03
CA GLU A 133 6.46 0.73 0.01
C GLU A 133 7.01 -0.58 -0.57
N LEU A 134 6.49 -1.01 -1.72
CA LEU A 134 6.87 -2.27 -2.38
C LEU A 134 8.05 -2.12 -3.36
N ALA A 135 8.59 -0.90 -3.51
CA ALA A 135 9.73 -0.67 -4.39
C ALA A 135 10.95 -1.47 -3.95
N PRO A 136 11.69 -2.09 -4.88
CA PRO A 136 12.95 -2.72 -4.55
C PRO A 136 13.86 -1.76 -3.81
N CYS A 137 14.32 -2.17 -2.63
CA CYS A 137 15.18 -1.39 -1.74
C CYS A 137 16.50 -2.11 -1.51
N ILE A 138 17.60 -1.39 -1.58
CA ILE A 138 18.94 -1.86 -1.20
C ILE A 138 19.57 -0.84 -0.26
N THR A 139 20.35 -1.33 0.72
CA THR A 139 21.17 -0.46 1.55
C THR A 139 22.60 -0.44 0.99
N ARG A 140 23.19 0.76 0.93
CA ARG A 140 24.58 0.98 0.51
C ARG A 140 25.32 1.86 1.51
N HIS A 141 26.58 1.52 1.76
CA HIS A 141 27.49 2.38 2.52
C HIS A 141 27.87 3.62 1.71
N GLY A 142 27.74 4.79 2.31
CA GLY A 142 28.10 6.06 1.70
C GLY A 142 27.40 7.22 2.39
N VAL A 143 27.68 8.42 1.91
CA VAL A 143 27.08 9.67 2.37
C VAL A 143 26.16 10.19 1.27
N LEU A 144 24.90 10.46 1.59
CA LEU A 144 23.93 11.04 0.66
C LEU A 144 23.68 12.50 1.03
N LEU A 145 23.86 13.37 0.05
CA LEU A 145 23.59 14.80 0.17
C LEU A 145 22.58 15.25 -0.88
N ASP A 146 21.86 16.29 -0.55
CA ASP A 146 21.07 17.09 -1.50
C ASP A 146 21.93 18.27 -1.95
N ILE A 147 22.32 18.27 -3.22
CA ILE A 147 23.14 19.31 -3.85
C ILE A 147 22.30 19.98 -4.93
N TYR A 148 21.80 21.18 -4.65
CA TYR A 148 20.92 21.95 -5.55
C TYR A 148 19.64 21.21 -5.97
N GLY A 149 19.08 20.37 -5.09
CA GLY A 149 17.87 19.59 -5.36
C GLY A 149 18.12 18.22 -6.00
N GLU A 150 19.39 17.88 -6.27
CA GLU A 150 19.81 16.58 -6.78
C GLU A 150 20.42 15.74 -5.67
N GLY A 151 20.03 14.45 -5.60
CA GLY A 151 20.61 13.47 -4.67
C GLY A 151 22.00 13.03 -5.16
N VAL A 152 23.04 13.36 -4.41
CA VAL A 152 24.42 12.95 -4.71
C VAL A 152 24.91 11.99 -3.63
N MET A 153 25.29 10.77 -4.04
CA MET A 153 25.83 9.76 -3.15
C MET A 153 27.35 9.64 -3.31
N ILE A 154 28.07 9.91 -2.22
CA ILE A 154 29.52 9.73 -2.13
C ILE A 154 29.80 8.31 -1.63
N THR A 155 30.51 7.51 -2.44
CA THR A 155 30.91 6.14 -2.12
C THR A 155 32.41 5.97 -2.17
N GLY A 156 32.94 4.93 -1.54
CA GLY A 156 34.37 4.60 -1.52
C GLY A 156 34.72 3.80 -0.26
N ASP A 157 35.96 3.33 -0.19
CA ASP A 157 36.47 2.55 0.94
C ASP A 157 36.51 3.39 2.24
N SER A 158 36.62 2.71 3.40
CA SER A 158 36.76 3.38 4.68
C SER A 158 38.06 4.20 4.70
N GLY A 159 37.99 5.42 5.21
CA GLY A 159 39.17 6.29 5.36
C GLY A 159 39.59 7.10 4.12
N VAL A 160 38.86 7.03 3.00
CA VAL A 160 39.18 7.79 1.76
C VAL A 160 38.74 9.26 1.80
N GLY A 161 38.16 9.74 2.90
CA GLY A 161 37.75 11.14 3.03
C GLY A 161 36.31 11.43 2.65
N LYS A 162 35.42 10.43 2.66
CA LYS A 162 33.96 10.63 2.34
C LYS A 162 33.30 11.63 3.29
N SER A 163 33.50 11.45 4.58
CA SER A 163 32.89 12.33 5.61
C SER A 163 33.49 13.74 5.57
N GLU A 164 34.77 13.87 5.30
CA GLU A 164 35.43 15.17 5.12
C GLU A 164 34.85 15.92 3.91
N ALA A 165 34.68 15.23 2.78
CA ALA A 165 34.04 15.80 1.59
C ALA A 165 32.57 16.20 1.85
N ALA A 166 31.83 15.39 2.62
CA ALA A 166 30.47 15.71 3.01
C ALA A 166 30.42 16.97 3.91
N ILE A 167 31.30 17.09 4.91
CA ILE A 167 31.37 18.26 5.78
C ILE A 167 31.65 19.51 4.96
N GLU A 168 32.60 19.47 4.02
CA GLU A 168 32.90 20.59 3.14
C GLU A 168 31.70 21.04 2.32
N LEU A 169 30.90 20.08 1.79
CA LEU A 169 29.69 20.39 1.05
C LEU A 169 28.58 20.98 1.95
N ILE A 170 28.45 20.48 3.18
CA ILE A 170 27.51 21.03 4.17
C ILE A 170 27.91 22.48 4.52
N MET A 171 29.20 22.75 4.71
CA MET A 171 29.71 24.12 4.97
C MET A 171 29.45 25.07 3.79
N ARG A 172 29.31 24.56 2.58
CA ARG A 172 28.93 25.32 1.38
C ARG A 172 27.40 25.49 1.23
N GLY A 173 26.60 24.99 2.19
CA GLY A 173 25.15 25.18 2.23
C GLY A 173 24.33 24.05 1.64
N HIS A 174 24.94 22.89 1.33
CA HIS A 174 24.23 21.70 0.90
C HIS A 174 23.69 20.92 2.10
N ARG A 175 22.67 20.07 1.88
CA ARG A 175 21.97 19.37 2.95
C ARG A 175 22.40 17.91 3.04
N LEU A 176 22.79 17.47 4.24
CA LEU A 176 22.97 16.05 4.52
C LEU A 176 21.61 15.35 4.54
N VAL A 177 21.47 14.23 3.86
CA VAL A 177 20.29 13.36 3.84
C VAL A 177 20.53 12.10 4.66
N ALA A 178 21.67 11.43 4.47
CA ALA A 178 22.04 10.24 5.22
C ALA A 178 23.57 10.11 5.28
N ASP A 179 24.08 9.58 6.40
CA ASP A 179 25.49 9.26 6.60
C ASP A 179 25.61 7.77 6.96
N ASP A 180 26.72 7.14 6.53
CA ASP A 180 27.11 5.75 6.75
C ASP A 180 26.23 4.72 6.02
N ALA A 181 24.91 4.78 6.15
CA ALA A 181 23.96 3.87 5.48
C ALA A 181 22.91 4.66 4.72
N VAL A 182 22.72 4.31 3.45
CA VAL A 182 21.73 4.91 2.54
C VAL A 182 20.81 3.82 2.02
N GLU A 183 19.52 3.97 2.24
CA GLU A 183 18.50 3.15 1.56
C GLU A 183 18.21 3.74 0.18
N LEU A 184 18.39 2.92 -0.84
CA LEU A 184 18.10 3.26 -2.24
C LEU A 184 16.90 2.48 -2.73
N ARG A 185 15.82 3.19 -3.06
CA ARG A 185 14.58 2.62 -3.61
C ARG A 185 14.43 3.00 -5.08
N ARG A 186 14.14 2.02 -5.93
CA ARG A 186 13.85 2.27 -7.34
C ARG A 186 12.35 2.35 -7.57
N ILE A 187 11.83 3.55 -7.81
CA ILE A 187 10.43 3.81 -8.09
C ILE A 187 10.33 4.26 -9.56
N SER A 188 9.73 3.42 -10.40
CA SER A 188 9.68 3.65 -11.86
C SER A 188 11.07 3.89 -12.44
N ASN A 189 11.34 5.07 -12.97
CA ASN A 189 12.63 5.47 -13.57
C ASN A 189 13.49 6.35 -12.63
N GLN A 190 13.08 6.51 -11.37
CA GLN A 190 13.81 7.31 -10.39
C GLN A 190 14.44 6.42 -9.33
N LEU A 191 15.63 6.83 -8.87
CA LEU A 191 16.29 6.27 -7.71
C LEU A 191 16.16 7.26 -6.57
N ILE A 192 15.50 6.83 -5.47
CA ILE A 192 15.28 7.65 -4.29
C ILE A 192 16.18 7.15 -3.16
N GLY A 193 17.01 8.03 -2.62
CA GLY A 193 17.85 7.74 -1.47
C GLY A 193 17.28 8.36 -0.18
N THR A 194 17.27 7.59 0.90
CA THR A 194 16.82 8.04 2.23
C THR A 194 17.72 7.47 3.32
N ALA A 195 17.69 8.09 4.51
CA ALA A 195 18.25 7.47 5.71
C ALA A 195 17.39 6.27 6.13
N PRO A 196 18.00 5.17 6.63
CA PRO A 196 17.27 4.05 7.22
C PRO A 196 16.35 4.49 8.36
N GLU A 197 15.18 3.83 8.49
CA GLU A 197 14.17 4.19 9.53
C GLU A 197 14.72 4.12 10.97
N VAL A 198 15.70 3.25 11.22
CA VAL A 198 16.34 3.07 12.56
C VAL A 198 17.22 4.26 12.97
N ILE A 199 17.54 5.15 12.05
CA ILE A 199 18.45 6.29 12.25
C ILE A 199 17.74 7.66 12.12
N ARG A 200 16.41 7.65 12.05
CA ARG A 200 15.60 8.87 11.99
C ARG A 200 15.30 9.43 13.36
#